data_0e42c4246b4bba28725515f0a471b3e3
#
_entry.id   0e42c4246b4bba28725515f0a471b3e3
#
_cell.length_a   1.000
_cell.length_b   1.000
_cell.length_c   1.000
_cell.angle_alpha   90.00
_cell.angle_beta   90.00
_cell.angle_gamma   90.00
#
_symmetry.space_group_name_H-M   'P 1'
#
loop_
_entity.id
_entity.type
_entity.pdbx_description
1 polymer ?
#
loop_
_entity_poly.entity_id
_entity_poly.type
_entity_poly.pdbx_seq_one_letter_code
_entity_poly.pdbx_strand_id
1 'polypeptide(L)'
;KMLITAVLNEGIKYVQKNPEENMGKLLNWGEKILIQDNHKDYARLIRNILNDPDSNWNKYIHRLYTEFDANVRKKLLVNFLVNATILGIPANEKMAAKYDCNIPWAILMDPTAACNLKCTGCWAAEYKKSDSMDIKTLDRIIREGKELGIYMYIYSGGEPLIRKKDLMKLARKHNDCMFLAFTNGTLVDDDLAAQMAEAGNFALALSVEGFESETDMRRGNGTYQKVIEAMDILHKYGV
;
A
#
# COMPACT_ATOMS: atom_id res chain seq x y z
N LYS A 1 5.75 19.65 9.32
CA LYS A 1 5.58 18.18 9.27
C LYS A 1 5.09 17.62 10.61
N MET A 2 5.79 17.84 11.73
CA MET A 2 5.38 17.35 13.07
C MET A 2 3.98 17.82 13.49
N LEU A 3 3.63 19.09 13.28
CA LEU A 3 2.32 19.64 13.65
C LEU A 3 1.17 19.00 12.85
N ILE A 4 1.35 18.85 11.54
CA ILE A 4 0.38 18.20 10.64
C ILE A 4 0.18 16.75 11.05
N THR A 5 1.26 16.00 11.33
CA THR A 5 1.17 14.61 11.79
C THR A 5 0.47 14.50 13.14
N ALA A 6 0.68 15.45 14.06
CA ALA A 6 -0.01 15.47 15.36
C ALA A 6 -1.52 15.72 15.19
N VAL A 7 -1.91 16.73 14.40
CA VAL A 7 -3.33 17.03 14.11
C VAL A 7 -4.02 15.85 13.42
N LEU A 8 -3.34 15.18 12.49
CA LEU A 8 -3.88 14.00 11.82
C LEU A 8 -4.01 12.81 12.74
N ASN A 9 -3.04 12.57 13.62
CA ASN A 9 -3.16 11.52 14.64
C ASN A 9 -4.35 11.74 15.58
N GLU A 10 -4.61 12.99 15.99
CA GLU A 10 -5.80 13.31 16.78
C GLU A 10 -7.09 13.15 15.97
N GLY A 11 -7.09 13.54 14.70
CA GLY A 11 -8.19 13.31 13.77
C GLY A 11 -8.48 11.81 13.57
N ILE A 12 -7.45 10.99 13.42
CA ILE A 12 -7.58 9.52 13.33
C ILE A 12 -8.18 8.95 14.62
N LYS A 13 -7.68 9.33 15.79
CA LYS A 13 -8.23 8.91 17.09
C LYS A 13 -9.69 9.34 17.26
N TYR A 14 -10.04 10.53 16.78
CA TYR A 14 -11.41 11.05 16.83
C TYR A 14 -12.33 10.20 15.95
N VAL A 15 -11.92 9.89 14.71
CA VAL A 15 -12.69 9.03 13.82
C VAL A 15 -12.80 7.61 14.36
N GLN A 16 -11.76 7.07 14.98
CA GLN A 16 -11.76 5.72 15.56
C GLN A 16 -12.80 5.52 16.68
N LYS A 17 -13.21 6.59 17.38
CA LYS A 17 -14.23 6.50 18.45
C LYS A 17 -15.63 6.22 17.94
N ASN A 18 -15.98 6.78 16.79
CA ASN A 18 -17.26 6.56 16.10
C ASN A 18 -17.04 6.88 14.60
N PRO A 19 -16.61 5.88 13.78
CA PRO A 19 -16.22 6.12 12.40
C PRO A 19 -17.33 6.76 11.55
N GLU A 20 -18.57 6.28 11.68
CA GLU A 20 -19.70 6.72 10.88
C GLU A 20 -20.02 8.21 11.10
N GLU A 21 -20.08 8.63 12.34
CA GLU A 21 -20.44 10.00 12.69
C GLU A 21 -19.25 10.97 12.57
N ASN A 22 -18.08 10.54 13.03
CA ASN A 22 -16.92 11.42 13.21
C ASN A 22 -16.16 11.66 11.89
N MET A 23 -16.26 10.76 10.91
CA MET A 23 -15.68 10.96 9.58
C MET A 23 -16.33 12.17 8.89
N GLY A 24 -17.66 12.24 8.88
CA GLY A 24 -18.40 13.36 8.30
C GLY A 24 -18.05 14.69 8.99
N LYS A 25 -17.90 14.70 10.31
CA LYS A 25 -17.51 15.90 11.08
C LYS A 25 -16.09 16.34 10.76
N LEU A 26 -15.15 15.39 10.62
CA LEU A 26 -13.77 15.67 10.27
C LEU A 26 -13.64 16.26 8.85
N LEU A 27 -14.40 15.73 7.90
CA LEU A 27 -14.45 16.26 6.52
C LEU A 27 -15.02 17.68 6.50
N ASN A 28 -16.10 17.94 7.22
CA ASN A 28 -16.69 19.28 7.34
C ASN A 28 -15.72 20.30 7.94
N TRP A 29 -14.92 19.87 8.93
CA TRP A 29 -13.88 20.70 9.51
C TRP A 29 -12.70 20.91 8.53
N GLY A 30 -12.27 19.85 7.85
CA GLY A 30 -11.21 19.89 6.85
C GLY A 30 -11.53 20.84 5.69
N GLU A 31 -12.75 20.83 5.15
CA GLU A 31 -13.17 21.73 4.08
C GLU A 31 -13.05 23.23 4.45
N LYS A 32 -13.29 23.57 5.72
CA LYS A 32 -13.16 24.95 6.19
C LYS A 32 -11.71 25.43 6.24
N ILE A 33 -10.76 24.50 6.30
CA ILE A 33 -9.32 24.79 6.40
C ILE A 33 -8.62 24.67 5.03
N LEU A 34 -9.17 23.87 4.11
CA LEU A 34 -8.61 23.65 2.78
C LEU A 34 -8.78 24.92 1.92
N ILE A 35 -7.65 25.54 1.62
CA ILE A 35 -7.57 26.83 0.91
C ILE A 35 -7.60 26.66 -0.62
N GLN A 36 -7.23 25.47 -1.13
CA GLN A 36 -7.15 25.20 -2.57
C GLN A 36 -8.44 24.53 -3.08
N ASP A 37 -8.97 25.02 -4.21
CA ASP A 37 -10.22 24.53 -4.79
C ASP A 37 -10.16 23.05 -5.18
N ASN A 38 -9.04 22.56 -5.66
CA ASN A 38 -8.84 21.14 -5.97
C ASN A 38 -9.09 20.22 -4.75
N HIS A 39 -8.74 20.66 -3.55
CA HIS A 39 -8.96 19.89 -2.32
C HIS A 39 -10.44 19.86 -1.91
N LYS A 40 -11.22 20.89 -2.26
CA LYS A 40 -12.67 20.93 -2.00
C LYS A 40 -13.41 19.90 -2.84
N ASP A 41 -12.98 19.65 -4.07
CA ASP A 41 -13.58 18.64 -4.93
C ASP A 41 -13.34 17.22 -4.41
N TYR A 42 -12.14 16.93 -3.92
CA TYR A 42 -11.86 15.65 -3.24
C TYR A 42 -12.68 15.47 -1.96
N ALA A 43 -12.81 16.52 -1.14
CA ALA A 43 -13.63 16.46 0.07
C ALA A 43 -15.12 16.23 -0.25
N ARG A 44 -15.63 16.86 -1.32
CA ARG A 44 -17.00 16.66 -1.82
C ARG A 44 -17.22 15.22 -2.33
N LEU A 45 -16.24 14.67 -3.08
CA LEU A 45 -16.28 13.28 -3.55
C LEU A 45 -16.34 12.30 -2.36
N ILE A 46 -15.46 12.45 -1.36
CA ILE A 46 -15.46 11.61 -0.17
C ILE A 46 -16.76 11.73 0.59
N ARG A 47 -17.33 12.93 0.72
CA ARG A 47 -18.63 13.15 1.36
C ARG A 47 -19.76 12.41 0.62
N ASN A 48 -19.80 12.48 -0.71
CA ASN A 48 -20.80 11.77 -1.49
C ASN A 48 -20.71 10.25 -1.28
N ILE A 49 -19.49 9.72 -1.22
CA ILE A 49 -19.25 8.30 -0.90
C ILE A 49 -19.76 7.95 0.50
N LEU A 50 -19.48 8.77 1.52
CA LEU A 50 -19.90 8.49 2.89
C LEU A 50 -21.41 8.66 3.12
N ASN A 51 -22.06 9.50 2.33
CA ASN A 51 -23.52 9.71 2.41
C ASN A 51 -24.34 8.65 1.65
N ASP A 52 -23.68 7.78 0.88
CA ASP A 52 -24.31 6.67 0.18
C ASP A 52 -23.92 5.33 0.85
N PRO A 53 -24.74 4.80 1.77
CA PRO A 53 -24.45 3.56 2.49
C PRO A 53 -24.39 2.33 1.57
N ASP A 54 -25.04 2.39 0.40
CA ASP A 54 -25.03 1.30 -0.59
C ASP A 54 -23.80 1.31 -1.49
N SER A 55 -23.06 2.42 -1.51
CA SER A 55 -21.81 2.54 -2.25
C SER A 55 -20.78 1.48 -1.80
N ASN A 56 -20.16 0.82 -2.78
CA ASN A 56 -19.06 -0.11 -2.48
C ASN A 56 -17.87 0.58 -1.79
N TRP A 57 -17.66 1.86 -2.06
CA TRP A 57 -16.64 2.64 -1.37
C TRP A 57 -16.98 2.91 0.10
N ASN A 58 -18.25 3.18 0.43
CA ASN A 58 -18.70 3.30 1.82
C ASN A 58 -18.47 1.99 2.56
N LYS A 59 -18.92 0.85 1.99
CA LYS A 59 -18.72 -0.49 2.55
C LYS A 59 -17.22 -0.79 2.75
N TYR A 60 -16.36 -0.42 1.79
CA TYR A 60 -14.91 -0.59 1.91
C TYR A 60 -14.32 0.26 3.04
N ILE A 61 -14.70 1.53 3.14
CA ILE A 61 -14.25 2.42 4.23
C ILE A 61 -14.70 1.86 5.59
N HIS A 62 -15.95 1.37 5.69
CA HIS A 62 -16.44 0.73 6.91
C HIS A 62 -15.57 -0.49 7.28
N ARG A 63 -15.28 -1.36 6.32
CA ARG A 63 -14.40 -2.53 6.53
C ARG A 63 -12.99 -2.14 6.98
N LEU A 64 -12.41 -1.05 6.49
CA LEU A 64 -11.12 -0.55 6.97
C LEU A 64 -11.12 -0.29 8.50
N TYR A 65 -12.27 0.11 9.08
CA TYR A 65 -12.37 0.36 10.51
C TYR A 65 -12.72 -0.87 11.34
N THR A 66 -13.42 -1.84 10.77
CA THR A 66 -13.93 -3.02 11.49
C THR A 66 -13.02 -4.25 11.35
N GLU A 67 -12.34 -4.40 10.22
CA GLU A 67 -11.61 -5.62 9.88
C GLU A 67 -10.08 -5.44 9.94
N PHE A 68 -9.57 -4.22 9.68
CA PHE A 68 -8.13 -3.99 9.64
C PHE A 68 -7.54 -3.71 11.04
N ASP A 69 -6.33 -4.19 11.25
CA ASP A 69 -5.55 -3.87 12.45
C ASP A 69 -5.37 -2.36 12.63
N ALA A 70 -5.38 -1.88 13.88
CA ALA A 70 -5.31 -0.45 14.18
C ALA A 70 -4.01 0.21 13.70
N ASN A 71 -2.86 -0.51 13.74
CA ASN A 71 -1.59 -0.02 13.25
C ASN A 71 -1.58 0.04 11.72
N VAL A 72 -2.12 -0.99 11.04
CA VAL A 72 -2.27 -1.03 9.58
C VAL A 72 -3.11 0.15 9.09
N ARG A 73 -4.29 0.39 9.68
CA ARG A 73 -5.13 1.56 9.38
C ARG A 73 -4.39 2.87 9.55
N LYS A 74 -3.73 3.04 10.70
CA LYS A 74 -2.96 4.25 11.00
C LYS A 74 -1.86 4.47 9.97
N LYS A 75 -1.10 3.44 9.62
CA LYS A 75 -0.01 3.53 8.66
C LYS A 75 -0.51 3.78 7.24
N LEU A 76 -1.60 3.13 6.83
CA LEU A 76 -2.26 3.39 5.56
C LEU A 76 -2.64 4.88 5.44
N LEU A 77 -3.32 5.43 6.44
CA LEU A 77 -3.73 6.83 6.42
C LEU A 77 -2.52 7.79 6.46
N VAL A 78 -1.56 7.55 7.34
CA VAL A 78 -0.41 8.47 7.48
C VAL A 78 0.58 8.33 6.34
N ASN A 79 0.95 7.12 5.95
CA ASN A 79 2.02 6.94 4.97
C ASN A 79 1.52 7.11 3.53
N PHE A 80 0.33 6.54 3.20
CA PHE A 80 -0.21 6.65 1.86
C PHE A 80 -0.90 8.02 1.65
N LEU A 81 -1.90 8.35 2.48
CA LEU A 81 -2.66 9.58 2.27
C LEU A 81 -1.84 10.83 2.59
N VAL A 82 -1.15 10.84 3.74
CA VAL A 82 -0.44 12.07 4.17
C VAL A 82 0.93 12.16 3.55
N ASN A 83 1.82 11.19 3.81
CA ASN A 83 3.21 11.29 3.36
C ASN A 83 3.33 11.18 1.84
N ALA A 84 2.71 10.16 1.21
CA ALA A 84 2.86 9.93 -0.22
C ALA A 84 1.99 10.88 -1.07
N THR A 85 0.82 11.32 -0.58
CA THR A 85 -0.10 12.14 -1.38
C THR A 85 -0.05 13.60 -0.96
N ILE A 86 -0.51 13.95 0.25
CA ILE A 86 -0.68 15.36 0.65
C ILE A 86 0.65 16.11 0.75
N LEU A 87 1.69 15.48 1.28
CA LEU A 87 3.02 16.07 1.46
C LEU A 87 3.98 15.71 0.32
N GLY A 88 3.86 14.50 -0.22
CA GLY A 88 4.76 13.96 -1.24
C GLY A 88 4.57 14.65 -2.59
N ILE A 89 3.34 14.80 -3.08
CA ILE A 89 3.07 15.40 -4.39
C ILE A 89 3.64 16.83 -4.49
N PRO A 90 3.35 17.76 -3.56
CA PRO A 90 3.97 19.09 -3.62
C PRO A 90 5.50 19.09 -3.49
N ALA A 91 6.06 18.11 -2.75
CA ALA A 91 7.50 17.94 -2.67
C ALA A 91 8.09 17.46 -4.01
N ASN A 92 7.42 16.50 -4.68
CA ASN A 92 7.81 16.06 -6.02
C ASN A 92 7.78 17.22 -7.04
N GLU A 93 6.72 18.04 -7.05
CA GLU A 93 6.59 19.19 -7.94
C GLU A 93 7.73 20.18 -7.72
N LYS A 94 8.08 20.47 -6.46
CA LYS A 94 9.22 21.32 -6.12
C LYS A 94 10.56 20.74 -6.63
N MET A 95 10.76 19.43 -6.51
CA MET A 95 11.97 18.79 -7.02
C MET A 95 11.98 18.68 -8.54
N ALA A 96 10.82 18.48 -9.17
CA ALA A 96 10.66 18.53 -10.63
C ALA A 96 11.08 19.89 -11.19
N ALA A 97 10.61 20.98 -10.59
CA ALA A 97 11.01 22.33 -10.96
C ALA A 97 12.50 22.60 -10.72
N LYS A 98 13.07 22.05 -9.62
CA LYS A 98 14.51 22.23 -9.31
C LYS A 98 15.44 21.52 -10.29
N TYR A 99 15.05 20.33 -10.75
CA TYR A 99 15.89 19.46 -11.59
C TYR A 99 15.48 19.50 -13.07
N ASP A 100 14.46 20.28 -13.42
CA ASP A 100 13.88 20.36 -14.77
C ASP A 100 13.54 18.98 -15.35
N CYS A 101 12.90 18.11 -14.54
CA CYS A 101 12.49 16.77 -14.93
C CYS A 101 11.29 16.29 -14.14
N ASN A 102 10.57 15.29 -14.65
CA ASN A 102 9.50 14.64 -13.91
C ASN A 102 10.05 13.82 -12.74
N ILE A 103 9.47 14.01 -11.56
CA ILE A 103 9.72 13.16 -10.40
C ILE A 103 8.52 12.22 -10.25
N PRO A 104 8.72 10.88 -10.23
CA PRO A 104 7.62 9.93 -10.10
C PRO A 104 7.01 10.02 -8.70
N TRP A 105 5.69 9.77 -8.61
CA TRP A 105 4.99 9.65 -7.33
C TRP A 105 5.31 8.34 -6.59
N ALA A 106 5.56 7.26 -7.35
CA ALA A 106 5.91 5.94 -6.83
C ALA A 106 7.06 5.34 -7.64
N ILE A 107 7.86 4.48 -7.00
CA ILE A 107 8.92 3.70 -7.67
C ILE A 107 8.53 2.23 -7.61
N LEU A 108 8.48 1.59 -8.79
CA LEU A 108 8.37 0.14 -8.91
C LEU A 108 9.76 -0.47 -9.00
N MET A 109 10.00 -1.51 -8.21
CA MET A 109 11.28 -2.22 -8.14
C MET A 109 11.06 -3.73 -8.22
N ASP A 110 11.98 -4.40 -8.90
CA ASP A 110 12.04 -5.86 -8.97
C ASP A 110 13.16 -6.37 -8.03
N PRO A 111 12.84 -6.71 -6.77
CA PRO A 111 13.86 -7.13 -5.81
C PRO A 111 14.56 -8.44 -6.23
N THR A 112 13.90 -9.26 -7.03
CA THR A 112 14.42 -10.51 -7.59
C THR A 112 13.68 -10.93 -8.86
N ALA A 113 14.39 -11.51 -9.79
CA ALA A 113 13.80 -12.19 -10.95
C ALA A 113 13.41 -13.66 -10.67
N ALA A 114 13.82 -14.21 -9.52
CA ALA A 114 13.43 -15.56 -9.12
C ALA A 114 11.91 -15.62 -8.83
N CYS A 115 11.27 -16.69 -9.29
CA CYS A 115 9.87 -16.97 -9.02
C CYS A 115 9.70 -18.47 -8.71
N ASN A 116 8.79 -18.79 -7.82
CA ASN A 116 8.44 -20.16 -7.47
C ASN A 116 7.34 -20.77 -8.36
N LEU A 117 6.76 -19.97 -9.29
CA LEU A 117 5.80 -20.41 -10.30
C LEU A 117 6.38 -20.27 -11.72
N LYS A 118 5.66 -20.88 -12.69
CA LYS A 118 5.95 -20.81 -14.12
C LYS A 118 4.66 -20.50 -14.89
N CYS A 119 4.08 -19.33 -14.64
CA CYS A 119 2.80 -18.94 -15.21
C CYS A 119 2.87 -18.80 -16.73
N THR A 120 1.85 -19.28 -17.43
CA THR A 120 1.71 -19.10 -18.89
C THR A 120 1.57 -17.61 -19.23
N GLY A 121 2.38 -17.14 -20.19
CA GLY A 121 2.37 -15.73 -20.61
C GLY A 121 2.90 -14.75 -19.54
N CYS A 122 3.76 -15.22 -18.63
CA CYS A 122 4.41 -14.34 -17.67
C CYS A 122 5.42 -13.43 -18.36
N TRP A 123 5.29 -12.11 -18.17
CA TRP A 123 6.19 -11.13 -18.75
C TRP A 123 7.63 -11.22 -18.20
N ALA A 124 7.79 -11.73 -16.96
CA ALA A 124 9.09 -11.93 -16.31
C ALA A 124 9.69 -13.33 -16.55
N ALA A 125 9.07 -14.16 -17.41
CA ALA A 125 9.52 -15.54 -17.64
C ALA A 125 10.93 -15.65 -18.22
N GLU A 126 11.34 -14.65 -19.00
CA GLU A 126 12.63 -14.60 -19.71
C GLU A 126 13.75 -13.99 -18.87
N TYR A 127 13.46 -13.46 -17.69
CA TYR A 127 14.48 -12.89 -16.80
C TYR A 127 15.43 -13.98 -16.30
N LYS A 128 16.71 -13.62 -16.17
CA LYS A 128 17.67 -14.50 -15.51
C LYS A 128 17.30 -14.63 -14.04
N LYS A 129 16.91 -15.81 -13.61
CA LYS A 129 16.47 -16.07 -12.23
C LYS A 129 17.51 -15.73 -11.16
N SER A 130 18.78 -15.58 -11.54
CA SER A 130 19.88 -15.12 -10.68
C SER A 130 19.86 -13.60 -10.43
N ASP A 131 19.14 -12.84 -11.27
CA ASP A 131 19.15 -11.38 -11.17
C ASP A 131 18.37 -10.96 -9.93
N SER A 132 19.03 -10.19 -9.08
CA SER A 132 18.50 -9.76 -7.81
C SER A 132 19.19 -8.48 -7.35
N MET A 133 18.42 -7.53 -6.87
CA MET A 133 18.98 -6.35 -6.22
C MET A 133 19.42 -6.71 -4.79
N ASP A 134 20.61 -6.29 -4.38
CA ASP A 134 20.97 -6.42 -2.98
C ASP A 134 20.17 -5.46 -2.08
N ILE A 135 20.05 -5.81 -0.81
CA ILE A 135 19.25 -5.02 0.15
C ILE A 135 19.79 -3.59 0.33
N LYS A 136 21.10 -3.36 0.14
CA LYS A 136 21.71 -2.03 0.28
C LYS A 136 21.30 -1.15 -0.89
N THR A 137 21.18 -1.71 -2.10
CA THR A 137 20.70 -1.01 -3.28
C THR A 137 19.22 -0.64 -3.12
N LEU A 138 18.36 -1.58 -2.68
CA LEU A 138 16.94 -1.30 -2.39
C LEU A 138 16.81 -0.19 -1.32
N ASP A 139 17.56 -0.29 -0.24
CA ASP A 139 17.59 0.72 0.82
C ASP A 139 18.02 2.11 0.31
N ARG A 140 19.04 2.15 -0.54
CA ARG A 140 19.52 3.40 -1.16
C ARG A 140 18.46 4.05 -2.04
N ILE A 141 17.78 3.26 -2.89
CA ILE A 141 16.70 3.77 -3.75
C ILE A 141 15.58 4.38 -2.90
N ILE A 142 15.17 3.71 -1.81
CA ILE A 142 14.13 4.23 -0.91
C ILE A 142 14.60 5.53 -0.24
N ARG A 143 15.82 5.57 0.28
CA ARG A 143 16.36 6.74 0.95
C ARG A 143 16.48 7.96 0.01
N GLU A 144 17.06 7.76 -1.18
CA GLU A 144 17.20 8.81 -2.19
C GLU A 144 15.83 9.23 -2.75
N GLY A 145 14.90 8.29 -2.94
CA GLY A 145 13.52 8.58 -3.32
C GLY A 145 12.81 9.48 -2.31
N LYS A 146 13.01 9.28 -1.02
CA LYS A 146 12.46 10.16 0.04
C LYS A 146 12.99 11.59 -0.05
N GLU A 147 14.24 11.78 -0.46
CA GLU A 147 14.81 13.13 -0.69
C GLU A 147 14.11 13.85 -1.84
N LEU A 148 13.55 13.10 -2.79
CA LEU A 148 12.73 13.59 -3.89
C LEU A 148 11.24 13.72 -3.54
N GLY A 149 10.82 13.35 -2.33
CA GLY A 149 9.42 13.38 -1.89
C GLY A 149 8.63 12.11 -2.19
N ILE A 150 9.29 11.02 -2.60
CA ILE A 150 8.64 9.74 -2.95
C ILE A 150 8.50 8.88 -1.68
N TYR A 151 7.27 8.52 -1.33
CA TYR A 151 6.94 7.71 -0.15
C TYR A 151 6.12 6.46 -0.48
N MET A 152 5.87 6.18 -1.77
CA MET A 152 5.21 4.96 -2.24
C MET A 152 6.19 4.11 -3.05
N TYR A 153 6.35 2.85 -2.65
CA TYR A 153 7.24 1.89 -3.30
C TYR A 153 6.47 0.62 -3.62
N ILE A 154 6.65 0.12 -4.83
CA ILE A 154 5.95 -1.06 -5.34
C ILE A 154 6.98 -2.12 -5.67
N TYR A 155 6.78 -3.34 -5.19
CA TYR A 155 7.61 -4.48 -5.51
C TYR A 155 6.91 -5.38 -6.53
N SER A 156 7.65 -5.79 -7.55
CA SER A 156 7.23 -6.70 -8.59
C SER A 156 8.38 -7.66 -8.95
N GLY A 157 8.55 -8.03 -10.21
CA GLY A 157 9.64 -8.88 -10.71
C GLY A 157 9.22 -10.32 -10.91
N GLY A 158 9.97 -11.27 -10.37
CA GLY A 158 9.58 -12.69 -10.29
C GLY A 158 8.51 -12.87 -9.22
N GLU A 159 8.90 -13.40 -8.04
CA GLU A 159 8.02 -13.40 -6.85
C GLU A 159 8.73 -12.63 -5.72
N PRO A 160 8.27 -11.42 -5.38
CA PRO A 160 8.96 -10.59 -4.38
C PRO A 160 8.98 -11.23 -2.99
N LEU A 161 8.00 -12.06 -2.62
CA LEU A 161 7.97 -12.73 -1.32
C LEU A 161 9.04 -13.82 -1.13
N ILE A 162 9.77 -14.20 -2.17
CA ILE A 162 11.02 -14.95 -2.00
C ILE A 162 12.02 -14.16 -1.12
N ARG A 163 11.95 -12.83 -1.19
CA ARG A 163 12.75 -11.89 -0.41
C ARG A 163 11.99 -11.30 0.78
N LYS A 164 10.89 -11.95 1.27
CA LYS A 164 10.02 -11.39 2.32
C LYS A 164 10.78 -10.90 3.55
N LYS A 165 11.85 -11.56 3.97
CA LYS A 165 12.68 -11.14 5.12
C LYS A 165 13.34 -9.77 4.89
N ASP A 166 13.90 -9.55 3.70
CA ASP A 166 14.53 -8.28 3.34
C ASP A 166 13.50 -7.17 3.19
N LEU A 167 12.35 -7.47 2.54
CA LEU A 167 11.27 -6.52 2.32
C LEU A 167 10.67 -6.06 3.65
N MET A 168 10.42 -6.98 4.59
CA MET A 168 9.94 -6.62 5.94
C MET A 168 10.96 -5.81 6.72
N LYS A 169 12.27 -6.10 6.58
CA LYS A 169 13.33 -5.28 7.17
C LYS A 169 13.33 -3.85 6.62
N LEU A 170 13.13 -3.68 5.31
CA LEU A 170 13.02 -2.37 4.67
C LEU A 170 11.75 -1.63 5.10
N ALA A 171 10.61 -2.32 5.19
CA ALA A 171 9.35 -1.75 5.66
C ALA A 171 9.47 -1.20 7.09
N ARG A 172 10.08 -1.94 8.00
CA ARG A 172 10.34 -1.47 9.37
C ARG A 172 11.31 -0.29 9.42
N LYS A 173 12.39 -0.34 8.62
CA LYS A 173 13.39 0.73 8.56
C LYS A 173 12.81 2.03 8.01
N HIS A 174 12.01 1.95 6.95
CA HIS A 174 11.35 3.08 6.29
C HIS A 174 9.88 3.15 6.69
N ASN A 175 9.63 3.23 7.99
CA ASN A 175 8.31 3.17 8.59
C ASN A 175 7.41 4.38 8.28
N ASP A 176 7.92 5.37 7.57
CA ASP A 176 7.24 6.55 7.03
C ASP A 176 6.85 6.41 5.55
N CYS A 177 7.24 5.32 4.89
CA CYS A 177 6.84 4.98 3.52
C CYS A 177 5.70 3.96 3.51
N MET A 178 5.00 3.84 2.38
CA MET A 178 4.07 2.77 2.08
C MET A 178 4.67 1.84 1.05
N PHE A 179 4.52 0.54 1.26
CA PHE A 179 5.00 -0.51 0.38
C PHE A 179 3.82 -1.36 -0.12
N LEU A 180 3.85 -1.72 -1.40
CA LEU A 180 2.91 -2.66 -2.02
C LEU A 180 3.72 -3.72 -2.75
N ALA A 181 3.39 -5.00 -2.60
CA ALA A 181 3.99 -6.06 -3.41
C ALA A 181 2.94 -6.77 -4.26
N PHE A 182 3.18 -6.84 -5.57
CA PHE A 182 2.44 -7.74 -6.45
C PHE A 182 2.97 -9.15 -6.25
N THR A 183 2.13 -10.07 -5.81
CA THR A 183 2.55 -11.43 -5.45
C THR A 183 1.58 -12.47 -5.96
N ASN A 184 2.08 -13.66 -6.22
CA ASN A 184 1.25 -14.83 -6.49
C ASN A 184 0.57 -15.41 -5.24
N GLY A 185 0.85 -14.87 -4.06
CA GLY A 185 0.23 -15.23 -2.78
C GLY A 185 0.70 -16.53 -2.15
N THR A 186 1.36 -17.42 -2.88
CA THR A 186 1.67 -18.80 -2.42
C THR A 186 2.71 -18.87 -1.31
N LEU A 187 3.39 -17.78 -0.99
CA LEU A 187 4.41 -17.65 0.07
C LEU A 187 3.93 -16.85 1.29
N VAL A 188 2.64 -16.52 1.32
CA VAL A 188 2.01 -15.91 2.50
C VAL A 188 1.84 -16.98 3.57
N ASP A 189 2.24 -16.65 4.79
CA ASP A 189 2.08 -17.48 5.98
C ASP A 189 1.74 -16.58 7.19
N ASP A 190 1.37 -17.21 8.31
CA ASP A 190 1.02 -16.51 9.55
C ASP A 190 2.17 -15.61 10.06
N ASP A 191 3.43 -16.05 9.91
CA ASP A 191 4.59 -15.24 10.32
C ASP A 191 4.71 -13.94 9.51
N LEU A 192 4.55 -14.02 8.19
CA LEU A 192 4.56 -12.84 7.33
C LEU A 192 3.39 -11.91 7.67
N ALA A 193 2.17 -12.43 7.81
CA ALA A 193 1.00 -11.64 8.11
C ALA A 193 1.11 -10.92 9.48
N ALA A 194 1.63 -11.61 10.50
CA ALA A 194 1.92 -11.00 11.80
C ALA A 194 2.96 -9.87 11.69
N GLN A 195 4.04 -10.08 10.93
CA GLN A 195 5.05 -9.06 10.67
C GLN A 195 4.51 -7.88 9.89
N MET A 196 3.57 -8.10 8.95
CA MET A 196 2.91 -7.04 8.19
C MET A 196 2.00 -6.21 9.11
N ALA A 197 1.21 -6.82 9.98
CA ALA A 197 0.39 -6.12 10.97
C ALA A 197 1.26 -5.27 11.92
N GLU A 198 2.37 -5.82 12.41
CA GLU A 198 3.34 -5.10 13.25
C GLU A 198 3.94 -3.89 12.53
N ALA A 199 4.40 -4.04 11.29
CA ALA A 199 4.98 -2.96 10.51
C ALA A 199 3.91 -1.95 10.06
N GLY A 200 2.73 -2.42 9.68
CA GLY A 200 1.54 -1.64 9.31
C GLY A 200 1.62 -0.93 7.96
N ASN A 201 2.78 -0.90 7.31
CA ASN A 201 3.05 -0.13 6.10
C ASN A 201 3.40 -0.98 4.87
N PHE A 202 3.08 -2.27 4.92
CA PHE A 202 3.31 -3.21 3.82
C PHE A 202 2.01 -3.89 3.43
N ALA A 203 1.61 -3.78 2.17
CA ALA A 203 0.39 -4.37 1.63
C ALA A 203 0.71 -5.33 0.49
N LEU A 204 -0.20 -6.27 0.22
CA LEU A 204 -0.09 -7.21 -0.88
C LEU A 204 -1.21 -7.00 -1.90
N ALA A 205 -0.85 -7.06 -3.18
CA ALA A 205 -1.78 -7.22 -4.29
C ALA A 205 -1.69 -8.66 -4.77
N LEU A 206 -2.66 -9.48 -4.36
CA LEU A 206 -2.71 -10.90 -4.69
C LEU A 206 -3.16 -11.10 -6.13
N SER A 207 -2.41 -11.91 -6.87
CA SER A 207 -2.68 -12.17 -8.28
C SER A 207 -3.64 -13.35 -8.44
N VAL A 208 -4.80 -13.09 -9.03
CA VAL A 208 -5.82 -14.09 -9.36
C VAL A 208 -6.39 -13.80 -10.76
N GLU A 209 -6.75 -14.85 -11.51
CA GLU A 209 -7.21 -14.71 -12.90
C GLU A 209 -8.74 -14.90 -13.04
N GLY A 210 -9.48 -14.98 -11.96
CA GLY A 210 -10.88 -15.35 -11.92
C GLY A 210 -11.10 -16.46 -10.89
N PHE A 211 -11.82 -17.52 -11.26
CA PHE A 211 -12.02 -18.68 -10.41
C PHE A 211 -10.86 -19.69 -10.52
N GLU A 212 -11.05 -20.83 -9.87
CA GLU A 212 -10.03 -21.88 -9.77
C GLU A 212 -9.52 -22.35 -11.13
N SER A 213 -10.42 -22.63 -12.08
CA SER A 213 -10.07 -23.13 -13.41
C SER A 213 -9.15 -22.17 -14.18
N GLU A 214 -9.47 -20.88 -14.20
CA GLU A 214 -8.71 -19.86 -14.92
C GLU A 214 -7.37 -19.59 -14.24
N THR A 215 -7.39 -19.53 -12.91
CA THR A 215 -6.18 -19.27 -12.12
C THR A 215 -5.19 -20.42 -12.23
N ASP A 216 -5.65 -21.64 -12.04
CA ASP A 216 -4.80 -22.83 -12.10
C ASP A 216 -4.31 -23.13 -13.51
N MET A 217 -5.14 -22.92 -14.54
CA MET A 217 -4.73 -23.05 -15.95
C MET A 217 -3.54 -22.14 -16.28
N ARG A 218 -3.52 -20.91 -15.77
CA ARG A 218 -2.45 -19.96 -16.06
C ARG A 218 -1.27 -20.10 -15.11
N ARG A 219 -1.49 -20.34 -13.82
CA ARG A 219 -0.48 -20.25 -12.76
C ARG A 219 0.03 -21.58 -12.26
N GLY A 220 -0.68 -22.66 -12.57
CA GLY A 220 -0.39 -24.03 -12.13
C GLY A 220 -1.40 -24.52 -11.10
N ASN A 221 -1.66 -25.82 -11.13
CA ASN A 221 -2.67 -26.48 -10.30
C ASN A 221 -2.47 -26.20 -8.80
N GLY A 222 -3.57 -25.92 -8.11
CA GLY A 222 -3.61 -25.63 -6.68
C GLY A 222 -3.15 -24.22 -6.31
N THR A 223 -2.87 -23.34 -7.30
CA THR A 223 -2.48 -21.95 -7.02
C THR A 223 -3.68 -21.18 -6.49
N TYR A 224 -4.88 -21.37 -7.06
CA TYR A 224 -6.09 -20.69 -6.57
C TYR A 224 -6.34 -20.95 -5.09
N GLN A 225 -6.32 -22.22 -4.68
CA GLN A 225 -6.53 -22.59 -3.28
C GLN A 225 -5.52 -21.91 -2.34
N LYS A 226 -4.24 -21.84 -2.74
CA LYS A 226 -3.21 -21.13 -1.96
C LYS A 226 -3.45 -19.61 -1.87
N VAL A 227 -4.01 -19.01 -2.92
CA VAL A 227 -4.37 -17.59 -2.88
C VAL A 227 -5.54 -17.35 -1.93
N ILE A 228 -6.56 -18.23 -1.92
CA ILE A 228 -7.66 -18.13 -0.96
C ILE A 228 -7.15 -18.29 0.47
N GLU A 229 -6.31 -19.30 0.75
CA GLU A 229 -5.67 -19.48 2.06
C GLU A 229 -4.84 -18.23 2.47
N ALA A 230 -4.13 -17.62 1.53
CA ALA A 230 -3.40 -16.37 1.77
C ALA A 230 -4.35 -15.21 2.15
N MET A 231 -5.51 -15.08 1.47
CA MET A 231 -6.52 -14.09 1.83
C MET A 231 -7.06 -14.31 3.24
N ASP A 232 -7.35 -15.56 3.60
CA ASP A 232 -7.84 -15.90 4.94
C ASP A 232 -6.80 -15.59 6.03
N ILE A 233 -5.53 -15.92 5.78
CA ILE A 233 -4.43 -15.58 6.69
C ILE A 233 -4.33 -14.04 6.85
N LEU A 234 -4.30 -13.28 5.75
CA LEU A 234 -4.20 -11.82 5.82
C LEU A 234 -5.39 -11.22 6.57
N HIS A 235 -6.61 -11.68 6.27
CA HIS A 235 -7.81 -11.23 6.97
C HIS A 235 -7.76 -11.52 8.48
N LYS A 236 -7.28 -12.71 8.88
CA LYS A 236 -7.09 -13.11 10.29
C LYS A 236 -6.21 -12.10 11.07
N TYR A 237 -5.20 -11.52 10.41
CA TYR A 237 -4.28 -10.55 11.01
C TYR A 237 -4.66 -9.09 10.76
N GLY A 238 -5.76 -8.84 10.05
CA GLY A 238 -6.23 -7.49 9.74
C GLY A 238 -5.31 -6.71 8.78
N VAL A 239 -4.71 -7.38 7.78
CA VAL A 239 -3.81 -6.79 6.78
C VAL A 239 -4.32 -6.99 5.37
#